data_689b67a121ce9eda432ec0dc7e34edea
#
_entry.id   689b67a121ce9eda432ec0dc7e34edea
#
_cell.length_a   1.000
_cell.length_b   1.000
_cell.length_c   1.000
_cell.angle_alpha   90.00
_cell.angle_beta   90.00
_cell.angle_gamma   90.00
#
_symmetry.space_group_name_H-M   'P 1'
#
loop_
_entity.id
_entity.type
_entity.pdbx_description
1 polymer ?
#
loop_
_entity_poly.entity_id
_entity_poly.type
_entity_poly.pdbx_seq_one_letter_code
_entity_poly.pdbx_strand_id
1 'polypeptide(L)'
;MRRRVDPTPELLRLASAQGGVLALSQAADLGLGRHSVARLLDQGHWSRICAGIVWTHPLRTGDELPWLAKAWSGLIVGGSGSRLGPHSSGFLYGLIAEPELPDIFIGSPTASVRAGGPWVLRREQPGARSARAVGEPPRLTVDAAVIDLCNEACAGDVVGLLTKAVQRQLTSSDRLLDELGTRARHRHRRLVRDILSDVDEGSESPLELSYLREVERPHGLPSGRRQASRLGLSHLSDVGYDLWSLLVELDGRDGHIEEGRFRDRRRDNAFALRDFLTLRFGWHDVTDNPCVIAWQVAMVLTARGWTGSFRRCPRCRALADSDFVAMCS
;
A
#
# COMPACT_ATOMS: atom_id res chain seq x y z
N MET A 1 -51.63 -5.85 24.72
CA MET A 1 -50.77 -4.97 23.84
C MET A 1 -49.32 -5.12 24.33
N ARG A 2 -48.40 -5.64 23.53
CA ARG A 2 -46.97 -5.71 23.93
C ARG A 2 -46.39 -4.28 23.92
N ARG A 3 -45.72 -3.90 25.02
CA ARG A 3 -45.09 -2.58 25.14
C ARG A 3 -44.07 -2.37 24.02
N ARG A 4 -44.14 -1.24 23.33
CA ARG A 4 -43.17 -0.83 22.33
C ARG A 4 -41.83 -0.59 23.03
N VAL A 5 -40.81 -1.31 22.63
CA VAL A 5 -39.43 -1.11 23.10
C VAL A 5 -38.64 -0.51 21.93
N ASP A 6 -38.07 0.65 22.15
CA ASP A 6 -37.20 1.33 21.20
C ASP A 6 -35.74 1.12 21.60
N PRO A 7 -34.78 1.28 20.65
CA PRO A 7 -33.34 1.11 20.93
C PRO A 7 -32.88 2.05 22.06
N THR A 8 -32.12 1.51 22.99
CA THR A 8 -31.55 2.28 24.12
C THR A 8 -30.37 3.13 23.64
N PRO A 9 -30.03 4.25 24.31
CA PRO A 9 -28.83 5.05 23.98
C PRO A 9 -27.54 4.22 24.03
N GLU A 10 -27.45 3.24 24.90
CA GLU A 10 -26.29 2.34 25.01
C GLU A 10 -26.16 1.45 23.78
N LEU A 11 -27.26 0.88 23.31
CA LEU A 11 -27.29 0.07 22.09
C LEU A 11 -26.89 0.91 20.87
N LEU A 12 -27.39 2.15 20.77
CA LEU A 12 -27.04 3.03 19.67
C LEU A 12 -25.56 3.47 19.71
N ARG A 13 -24.99 3.64 20.91
CA ARG A 13 -23.55 3.91 21.07
C ARG A 13 -22.73 2.71 20.61
N LEU A 14 -23.10 1.49 21.00
CA LEU A 14 -22.42 0.27 20.52
C LEU A 14 -22.51 0.15 19.01
N ALA A 15 -23.70 0.36 18.43
CA ALA A 15 -23.88 0.34 16.98
C ALA A 15 -22.95 1.36 16.30
N SER A 16 -22.93 2.61 16.79
CA SER A 16 -22.08 3.67 16.24
C SER A 16 -20.60 3.30 16.29
N ALA A 17 -20.12 2.74 17.40
CA ALA A 17 -18.74 2.26 17.52
C ALA A 17 -18.41 1.13 16.54
N GLN A 18 -19.42 0.35 16.13
CA GLN A 18 -19.31 -0.75 15.17
C GLN A 18 -19.75 -0.35 13.74
N GLY A 19 -19.62 0.92 13.34
CA GLY A 19 -20.00 1.38 12.00
C GLY A 19 -21.49 1.22 11.69
N GLY A 20 -22.33 1.29 12.68
CA GLY A 20 -23.78 1.10 12.57
C GLY A 20 -24.24 -0.37 12.62
N VAL A 21 -23.35 -1.32 12.85
CA VAL A 21 -23.62 -2.75 12.80
C VAL A 21 -23.89 -3.33 14.20
N LEU A 22 -24.82 -4.26 14.28
CA LEU A 22 -25.11 -5.03 15.50
C LEU A 22 -25.36 -6.51 15.17
N ALA A 23 -24.88 -7.39 16.06
CA ALA A 23 -25.41 -8.73 16.13
C ALA A 23 -26.78 -8.73 16.84
N LEU A 24 -27.66 -9.64 16.45
CA LEU A 24 -28.94 -9.81 17.14
C LEU A 24 -28.78 -10.23 18.61
N SER A 25 -27.71 -10.95 18.96
CA SER A 25 -27.34 -11.26 20.33
C SER A 25 -27.01 -10.00 21.14
N GLN A 26 -26.15 -9.10 20.57
CA GLN A 26 -25.83 -7.83 21.23
C GLN A 26 -27.10 -6.97 21.47
N ALA A 27 -28.00 -6.95 20.47
CA ALA A 27 -29.26 -6.25 20.62
C ALA A 27 -30.12 -6.84 21.76
N ALA A 28 -30.19 -8.17 21.87
CA ALA A 28 -30.92 -8.87 22.92
C ALA A 28 -30.29 -8.62 24.28
N ASP A 29 -28.98 -8.69 24.42
CA ASP A 29 -28.24 -8.46 25.66
C ASP A 29 -28.45 -7.04 26.19
N LEU A 30 -28.67 -6.07 25.31
CA LEU A 30 -29.00 -4.67 25.61
C LEU A 30 -30.52 -4.39 25.67
N GLY A 31 -31.34 -5.44 25.81
CA GLY A 31 -32.78 -5.34 26.06
C GLY A 31 -33.65 -5.14 24.82
N LEU A 32 -33.11 -5.14 23.61
CA LEU A 32 -33.88 -5.04 22.38
C LEU A 32 -34.20 -6.42 21.82
N GLY A 33 -35.35 -6.96 22.22
CA GLY A 33 -35.78 -8.29 21.79
C GLY A 33 -36.10 -8.43 20.31
N ARG A 34 -36.10 -9.67 19.81
CA ARG A 34 -36.30 -10.02 18.38
C ARG A 34 -37.52 -9.37 17.72
N HIS A 35 -38.61 -9.18 18.44
CA HIS A 35 -39.84 -8.56 17.88
C HIS A 35 -39.64 -7.06 17.61
N SER A 36 -38.87 -6.37 18.46
CA SER A 36 -38.55 -4.95 18.27
C SER A 36 -37.61 -4.78 17.08
N VAL A 37 -36.61 -5.66 16.95
CA VAL A 37 -35.72 -5.67 15.77
C VAL A 37 -36.50 -5.97 14.49
N ALA A 38 -37.37 -6.99 14.47
CA ALA A 38 -38.20 -7.30 13.31
C ALA A 38 -39.05 -6.08 12.88
N ARG A 39 -39.69 -5.40 13.84
CA ARG A 39 -40.43 -4.16 13.55
C ARG A 39 -39.57 -3.08 12.90
N LEU A 40 -38.35 -2.87 13.41
CA LEU A 40 -37.44 -1.83 12.85
C LEU A 40 -36.99 -2.19 11.42
N LEU A 41 -36.79 -3.47 11.13
CA LEU A 41 -36.51 -3.98 9.79
C LEU A 41 -37.71 -3.81 8.87
N ASP A 42 -38.92 -4.21 9.31
CA ASP A 42 -40.16 -4.12 8.52
C ASP A 42 -40.55 -2.66 8.20
N GLN A 43 -40.24 -1.74 9.11
CA GLN A 43 -40.43 -0.31 8.93
C GLN A 43 -39.32 0.35 8.08
N GLY A 44 -38.32 -0.39 7.67
CA GLY A 44 -37.20 0.12 6.88
C GLY A 44 -36.25 1.08 7.64
N HIS A 45 -36.34 1.15 8.97
CA HIS A 45 -35.41 1.93 9.77
C HIS A 45 -34.05 1.25 9.89
N TRP A 46 -34.04 -0.07 9.93
CA TRP A 46 -32.85 -0.90 9.95
C TRP A 46 -32.82 -1.81 8.74
N SER A 47 -31.62 -2.29 8.40
CA SER A 47 -31.43 -3.19 7.25
C SER A 47 -30.73 -4.47 7.68
N ARG A 48 -31.08 -5.60 7.05
CA ARG A 48 -30.41 -6.89 7.29
C ARG A 48 -29.19 -6.99 6.41
N ILE A 49 -28.02 -7.27 7.00
CA ILE A 49 -26.79 -7.53 6.24
C ILE A 49 -26.70 -9.04 5.91
N CYS A 50 -26.81 -9.88 6.94
CA CYS A 50 -26.81 -11.33 6.79
C CYS A 50 -27.58 -11.97 7.96
N ALA A 51 -27.56 -13.29 8.08
CA ALA A 51 -28.19 -14.00 9.19
C ALA A 51 -27.58 -13.58 10.52
N GLY A 52 -28.37 -13.01 11.42
CA GLY A 52 -27.93 -12.59 12.75
C GLY A 52 -27.25 -11.22 12.84
N ILE A 53 -27.05 -10.51 11.72
CA ILE A 53 -26.40 -9.20 11.68
C ILE A 53 -27.30 -8.18 11.01
N VAL A 54 -27.44 -7.03 11.64
CA VAL A 54 -28.24 -5.91 11.15
C VAL A 54 -27.40 -4.62 11.11
N TRP A 55 -27.76 -3.74 10.18
CA TRP A 55 -27.27 -2.36 10.13
C TRP A 55 -28.37 -1.43 10.63
N THR A 56 -28.03 -0.52 11.52
CA THR A 56 -28.99 0.33 12.23
C THR A 56 -29.43 1.55 11.43
N HIS A 57 -29.26 1.51 10.12
CA HIS A 57 -29.69 2.53 9.18
C HIS A 57 -30.48 1.91 8.03
N PRO A 58 -31.29 2.70 7.32
CA PRO A 58 -31.95 2.26 6.10
C PRO A 58 -30.93 2.01 4.99
N LEU A 59 -31.13 0.93 4.24
CA LEU A 59 -30.41 0.66 2.99
C LEU A 59 -31.47 0.54 1.89
N ARG A 60 -31.44 1.45 0.93
CA ARG A 60 -32.36 1.44 -0.21
C ARG A 60 -31.84 0.53 -1.30
N THR A 61 -32.74 0.10 -2.18
CA THR A 61 -32.34 -0.69 -3.35
C THR A 61 -31.37 0.13 -4.20
N GLY A 62 -30.18 -0.43 -4.45
CA GLY A 62 -29.12 0.24 -5.20
C GLY A 62 -28.08 0.96 -4.33
N ASP A 63 -28.31 1.13 -3.03
CA ASP A 63 -27.29 1.66 -2.13
C ASP A 63 -26.26 0.57 -1.80
N GLU A 64 -24.99 0.98 -1.69
CA GLU A 64 -23.94 0.12 -1.18
C GLU A 64 -23.77 0.27 0.34
N LEU A 65 -23.55 -0.87 1.01
CA LEU A 65 -23.20 -0.88 2.42
C LEU A 65 -21.83 -0.23 2.60
N PRO A 66 -21.68 0.77 3.50
CA PRO A 66 -20.37 1.39 3.75
C PRO A 66 -19.30 0.36 4.11
N TRP A 67 -18.07 0.58 3.64
CA TRP A 67 -16.96 -0.35 3.84
C TRP A 67 -16.76 -0.72 5.31
N LEU A 68 -16.83 0.27 6.21
CA LEU A 68 -16.70 0.07 7.65
C LEU A 68 -17.79 -0.85 8.21
N ALA A 69 -19.02 -0.75 7.69
CA ALA A 69 -20.11 -1.64 8.07
C ALA A 69 -19.88 -3.05 7.53
N LYS A 70 -19.34 -3.20 6.32
CA LYS A 70 -18.90 -4.50 5.79
C LYS A 70 -17.84 -5.11 6.72
N ALA A 71 -16.82 -4.35 7.11
CA ALA A 71 -15.72 -4.78 7.97
C ALA A 71 -16.20 -5.25 9.36
N TRP A 72 -17.01 -4.45 10.03
CA TRP A 72 -17.57 -4.81 11.35
C TRP A 72 -18.50 -6.02 11.29
N SER A 73 -19.30 -6.13 10.22
CA SER A 73 -20.15 -7.30 10.03
C SER A 73 -19.34 -8.60 9.96
N GLY A 74 -18.26 -8.57 9.19
CA GLY A 74 -17.37 -9.72 9.07
C GLY A 74 -16.61 -10.03 10.36
N LEU A 75 -16.17 -9.02 11.13
CA LEU A 75 -15.54 -9.20 12.43
C LEU A 75 -16.50 -9.87 13.44
N ILE A 76 -17.76 -9.43 13.46
CA ILE A 76 -18.78 -10.03 14.35
C ILE A 76 -19.06 -11.48 13.95
N VAL A 77 -19.20 -11.75 12.65
CA VAL A 77 -19.41 -13.12 12.13
C VAL A 77 -18.22 -14.02 12.40
N GLY A 78 -17.00 -13.49 12.26
CA GLY A 78 -15.76 -14.22 12.54
C GLY A 78 -15.56 -14.56 14.02
N GLY A 79 -16.30 -13.88 14.92
CA GLY A 79 -16.30 -14.15 16.35
C GLY A 79 -15.14 -13.54 17.13
N SER A 80 -15.06 -13.91 18.42
CA SER A 80 -14.02 -13.38 19.33
C SER A 80 -12.61 -13.66 18.81
N GLY A 81 -11.73 -12.67 18.91
CA GLY A 81 -10.36 -12.76 18.41
C GLY A 81 -10.21 -12.52 16.90
N SER A 82 -11.30 -12.27 16.18
CA SER A 82 -11.23 -11.85 14.77
C SER A 82 -10.63 -10.46 14.63
N ARG A 83 -9.92 -10.24 13.55
CA ARG A 83 -9.27 -8.97 13.21
C ARG A 83 -9.21 -8.77 11.71
N LEU A 84 -9.12 -7.53 11.28
CA LEU A 84 -8.92 -7.20 9.87
C LEU A 84 -7.58 -7.75 9.39
N GLY A 85 -7.58 -8.29 8.17
CA GLY A 85 -6.41 -8.82 7.49
C GLY A 85 -5.50 -7.74 6.89
N PRO A 86 -4.49 -8.12 6.09
CA PRO A 86 -3.46 -7.21 5.60
C PRO A 86 -4.00 -6.06 4.76
N HIS A 87 -4.91 -6.35 3.82
CA HIS A 87 -5.46 -5.33 2.93
C HIS A 87 -6.35 -4.34 3.68
N SER A 88 -7.25 -4.84 4.51
CA SER A 88 -8.12 -3.99 5.34
C SER A 88 -7.33 -3.16 6.34
N SER A 89 -6.33 -3.74 6.97
CA SER A 89 -5.43 -3.02 7.88
C SER A 89 -4.59 -1.99 7.14
N GLY A 90 -4.02 -2.36 5.99
CA GLY A 90 -3.24 -1.46 5.15
C GLY A 90 -4.03 -0.27 4.64
N PHE A 91 -5.30 -0.46 4.27
CA PHE A 91 -6.22 0.63 3.94
C PHE A 91 -6.42 1.58 5.12
N LEU A 92 -6.75 1.05 6.30
CA LEU A 92 -6.96 1.88 7.49
C LEU A 92 -5.69 2.61 7.98
N TYR A 93 -4.51 2.12 7.63
CA TYR A 93 -3.25 2.83 7.81
C TYR A 93 -2.92 3.80 6.67
N GLY A 94 -3.76 3.86 5.63
CA GLY A 94 -3.55 4.70 4.44
C GLY A 94 -2.38 4.23 3.56
N LEU A 95 -1.98 2.97 3.65
CA LEU A 95 -0.89 2.41 2.86
C LEU A 95 -1.32 2.05 1.44
N ILE A 96 -2.55 1.55 1.30
CA ILE A 96 -3.15 1.15 0.02
C ILE A 96 -4.53 1.79 -0.14
N ALA A 97 -5.10 1.71 -1.34
CA ALA A 97 -6.48 2.10 -1.61
C ALA A 97 -7.49 1.21 -0.88
N GLU A 98 -8.74 1.67 -0.77
CA GLU A 98 -9.83 0.91 -0.20
C GLU A 98 -10.04 -0.40 -0.98
N PRO A 99 -9.94 -1.58 -0.34
CA PRO A 99 -10.25 -2.84 -1.00
C PRO A 99 -11.77 -2.96 -1.21
N GLU A 100 -12.18 -3.58 -2.30
CA GLU A 100 -13.60 -3.81 -2.62
C GLU A 100 -14.34 -4.52 -1.47
N LEU A 101 -13.71 -5.54 -0.90
CA LEU A 101 -14.21 -6.28 0.24
C LEU A 101 -13.18 -6.30 1.37
N PRO A 102 -13.60 -6.07 2.63
CA PRO A 102 -12.70 -6.22 3.75
C PRO A 102 -12.29 -7.69 3.93
N ASP A 103 -11.00 -7.93 4.08
CA ASP A 103 -10.44 -9.22 4.48
C ASP A 103 -10.31 -9.30 5.99
N ILE A 104 -10.65 -10.48 6.54
CA ILE A 104 -10.77 -10.68 7.99
C ILE A 104 -10.15 -12.02 8.36
N PHE A 105 -9.25 -12.01 9.32
CA PHE A 105 -8.79 -13.22 9.97
C PHE A 105 -9.74 -13.63 11.09
N ILE A 106 -10.21 -14.87 11.03
CA ILE A 106 -11.05 -15.45 12.08
C ILE A 106 -10.18 -15.99 13.21
N GLY A 107 -10.52 -15.59 14.45
CA GLY A 107 -9.70 -15.93 15.62
C GLY A 107 -9.88 -17.34 16.13
N SER A 108 -10.98 -18.01 15.80
CA SER A 108 -11.27 -19.37 16.29
C SER A 108 -11.11 -20.41 15.20
N PRO A 109 -10.27 -21.46 15.41
CA PRO A 109 -10.15 -22.56 14.44
C PRO A 109 -11.43 -23.38 14.30
N THR A 110 -12.35 -23.29 15.29
CA THR A 110 -13.63 -24.02 15.33
C THR A 110 -14.82 -23.18 14.87
N ALA A 111 -14.62 -21.90 14.55
CA ALA A 111 -15.70 -21.06 14.04
C ALA A 111 -16.27 -21.65 12.77
N SER A 112 -17.56 -22.02 12.81
CA SER A 112 -18.32 -22.41 11.62
C SER A 112 -18.58 -21.17 10.79
N VAL A 113 -17.65 -20.85 9.91
CA VAL A 113 -17.77 -19.67 9.04
C VAL A 113 -18.76 -20.01 7.94
N ARG A 114 -20.00 -19.58 8.10
CA ARG A 114 -20.96 -19.59 7.01
C ARG A 114 -20.54 -18.56 5.97
N ALA A 115 -20.13 -19.04 4.82
CA ALA A 115 -19.87 -18.17 3.67
C ALA A 115 -21.15 -17.41 3.31
N GLY A 116 -21.07 -16.10 3.12
CA GLY A 116 -22.21 -15.31 2.62
C GLY A 116 -22.31 -13.93 3.28
N GLY A 117 -21.44 -13.01 2.85
CA GLY A 117 -21.49 -11.61 3.26
C GLY A 117 -20.49 -10.77 2.47
N PRO A 118 -20.57 -9.46 2.58
CA PRO A 118 -19.69 -8.53 1.85
C PRO A 118 -18.30 -8.42 2.50
N TRP A 119 -17.62 -9.55 2.65
CA TRP A 119 -16.26 -9.68 3.22
C TRP A 119 -15.58 -10.95 2.77
N VAL A 120 -14.25 -11.01 2.94
CA VAL A 120 -13.44 -12.22 2.72
C VAL A 120 -12.95 -12.74 4.07
N LEU A 121 -13.44 -13.91 4.49
CA LEU A 121 -12.98 -14.55 5.72
C LEU A 121 -11.79 -15.47 5.42
N ARG A 122 -10.70 -15.29 6.15
CA ARG A 122 -9.48 -16.10 6.03
C ARG A 122 -9.18 -16.79 7.36
N ARG A 123 -8.76 -18.05 7.29
CA ARG A 123 -8.23 -18.74 8.47
C ARG A 123 -6.74 -18.41 8.60
N GLU A 124 -6.37 -18.02 9.81
CA GLU A 124 -4.98 -17.81 10.14
C GLU A 124 -4.33 -19.11 10.61
N GLN A 125 -3.11 -19.40 10.14
CA GLN A 125 -2.36 -20.51 10.69
C GLN A 125 -1.85 -20.15 12.09
N PRO A 126 -1.99 -21.03 13.11
CA PRO A 126 -1.46 -20.78 14.44
C PRO A 126 0.04 -20.45 14.39
N GLY A 127 0.45 -19.39 15.07
CA GLY A 127 1.85 -18.96 15.13
C GLY A 127 2.37 -18.25 13.87
N ALA A 128 1.54 -18.05 12.85
CA ALA A 128 1.98 -17.35 11.62
C ALA A 128 2.38 -15.88 11.89
N ARG A 129 1.77 -15.25 12.88
CA ARG A 129 2.04 -13.88 13.34
C ARG A 129 1.57 -13.68 14.78
N SER A 130 1.89 -12.53 15.37
CA SER A 130 1.35 -12.17 16.69
C SER A 130 -0.18 -12.14 16.67
N ALA A 131 -0.81 -12.74 17.69
CA ALA A 131 -2.27 -12.72 17.87
C ALA A 131 -2.80 -11.33 18.27
N ARG A 132 -1.93 -10.35 18.54
CA ARG A 132 -2.29 -9.01 18.98
C ARG A 132 -3.10 -8.27 17.91
N ALA A 133 -4.32 -7.89 18.25
CA ALA A 133 -5.10 -6.93 17.49
C ALA A 133 -4.96 -5.53 18.11
N VAL A 134 -5.05 -4.49 17.28
CA VAL A 134 -4.95 -3.09 17.70
C VAL A 134 -6.08 -2.26 17.09
N GLY A 135 -6.45 -1.19 17.78
CA GLY A 135 -7.41 -0.19 17.26
C GLY A 135 -8.86 -0.68 17.16
N GLU A 136 -9.70 0.22 16.69
CA GLU A 136 -11.11 0.02 16.40
C GLU A 136 -11.40 0.42 14.94
N PRO A 137 -11.83 -0.47 14.06
CA PRO A 137 -12.02 -1.93 14.28
C PRO A 137 -10.70 -2.67 14.56
N PRO A 138 -10.78 -3.84 15.25
CA PRO A 138 -9.62 -4.69 15.54
C PRO A 138 -8.89 -5.07 14.26
N ARG A 139 -7.58 -4.78 14.18
CA ARG A 139 -6.77 -4.98 12.98
C ARG A 139 -5.36 -5.44 13.31
N LEU A 140 -4.62 -5.86 12.31
CA LEU A 140 -3.19 -6.15 12.43
C LEU A 140 -2.42 -4.91 12.90
N THR A 141 -1.29 -5.12 13.58
CA THR A 141 -0.31 -4.06 13.78
C THR A 141 0.19 -3.54 12.43
N VAL A 142 0.70 -2.32 12.39
CA VAL A 142 1.27 -1.75 11.16
C VAL A 142 2.33 -2.67 10.58
N ASP A 143 3.26 -3.13 11.44
CA ASP A 143 4.39 -3.95 11.02
C ASP A 143 3.92 -5.25 10.36
N ALA A 144 2.96 -5.94 11.01
CA ALA A 144 2.38 -7.16 10.47
C ALA A 144 1.64 -6.93 9.15
N ALA A 145 0.87 -5.85 9.05
CA ALA A 145 0.15 -5.50 7.83
C ALA A 145 1.11 -5.20 6.66
N VAL A 146 2.15 -4.41 6.90
CA VAL A 146 3.17 -4.07 5.89
C VAL A 146 3.89 -5.32 5.40
N ILE A 147 4.39 -6.16 6.30
CA ILE A 147 5.12 -7.38 5.94
C ILE A 147 4.22 -8.35 5.16
N ASP A 148 2.96 -8.50 5.56
CA ASP A 148 2.04 -9.39 4.84
C ASP A 148 1.64 -8.82 3.46
N LEU A 149 1.42 -7.51 3.33
CA LEU A 149 1.21 -6.85 2.05
C LEU A 149 2.41 -7.03 1.13
N CYS A 150 3.63 -6.85 1.63
CA CYS A 150 4.86 -7.10 0.87
C CYS A 150 4.98 -8.56 0.40
N ASN A 151 4.47 -9.52 1.18
CA ASN A 151 4.49 -10.92 0.78
C ASN A 151 3.55 -11.24 -0.39
N GLU A 152 2.43 -10.52 -0.50
CA GLU A 152 1.41 -10.70 -1.55
C GLU A 152 1.69 -9.82 -2.80
N ALA A 153 2.39 -8.70 -2.64
CA ALA A 153 2.68 -7.73 -3.68
C ALA A 153 3.63 -8.25 -4.79
N CYS A 154 3.69 -7.54 -5.92
CA CYS A 154 4.81 -7.69 -6.86
C CYS A 154 6.08 -7.03 -6.29
N ALA A 155 7.25 -7.36 -6.84
CA ALA A 155 8.52 -6.86 -6.31
C ALA A 155 8.64 -5.32 -6.38
N GLY A 156 8.05 -4.69 -7.40
CA GLY A 156 8.01 -3.24 -7.55
C GLY A 156 7.24 -2.55 -6.43
N ASP A 157 6.06 -3.09 -6.07
CA ASP A 157 5.21 -2.50 -5.04
C ASP A 157 5.78 -2.63 -3.63
N VAL A 158 6.63 -3.65 -3.37
CA VAL A 158 7.28 -3.87 -2.07
C VAL A 158 8.03 -2.63 -1.60
N VAL A 159 8.79 -2.01 -2.50
CA VAL A 159 9.57 -0.81 -2.17
C VAL A 159 8.63 0.32 -1.76
N GLY A 160 7.57 0.59 -2.56
CA GLY A 160 6.58 1.63 -2.26
C GLY A 160 5.88 1.44 -0.92
N LEU A 161 5.50 0.21 -0.58
CA LEU A 161 4.85 -0.12 0.69
C LEU A 161 5.77 0.15 1.89
N LEU A 162 7.01 -0.34 1.84
CA LEU A 162 8.01 -0.16 2.91
C LEU A 162 8.33 1.32 3.12
N THR A 163 8.64 2.03 2.02
CA THR A 163 8.94 3.45 2.06
C THR A 163 7.80 4.27 2.63
N LYS A 164 6.59 4.06 2.11
CA LYS A 164 5.41 4.80 2.57
C LYS A 164 5.15 4.60 4.06
N ALA A 165 5.36 3.37 4.57
CA ALA A 165 5.18 3.07 5.98
C ALA A 165 6.22 3.79 6.85
N VAL A 166 7.50 3.79 6.45
CA VAL A 166 8.59 4.43 7.20
C VAL A 166 8.53 5.96 7.08
N GLN A 167 8.36 6.53 5.88
CA GLN A 167 8.28 7.99 5.68
C GLN A 167 7.10 8.63 6.41
N ARG A 168 5.98 7.92 6.53
CA ARG A 168 4.84 8.37 7.32
C ARG A 168 5.00 8.15 8.82
N GLN A 169 6.16 7.66 9.24
CA GLN A 169 6.47 7.37 10.65
C GLN A 169 5.45 6.42 11.31
N LEU A 170 4.84 5.54 10.53
CA LEU A 170 3.93 4.52 11.04
C LEU A 170 4.70 3.39 11.73
N THR A 171 5.92 3.15 11.27
CA THR A 171 6.84 2.13 11.76
C THR A 171 8.29 2.54 11.49
N SER A 172 9.26 1.69 11.87
CA SER A 172 10.69 1.85 11.57
C SER A 172 11.24 0.62 10.85
N SER A 173 12.42 0.77 10.22
CA SER A 173 13.13 -0.33 9.56
C SER A 173 13.36 -1.50 10.51
N ASP A 174 13.85 -1.22 11.74
CA ASP A 174 14.11 -2.25 12.75
C ASP A 174 12.87 -3.06 13.09
N ARG A 175 11.74 -2.38 13.34
CA ARG A 175 10.47 -3.06 13.66
C ARG A 175 9.96 -3.93 12.51
N LEU A 176 10.14 -3.49 11.28
CA LEU A 176 9.80 -4.27 10.09
C LEU A 176 10.72 -5.48 9.92
N LEU A 177 12.02 -5.33 10.21
CA LEU A 177 12.99 -6.44 10.20
C LEU A 177 12.67 -7.47 11.29
N ASP A 178 12.32 -7.02 12.49
CA ASP A 178 11.90 -7.89 13.59
C ASP A 178 10.64 -8.66 13.22
N GLU A 179 9.62 -7.96 12.69
CA GLU A 179 8.38 -8.61 12.25
C GLU A 179 8.63 -9.61 11.10
N LEU A 180 9.49 -9.26 10.12
CA LEU A 180 9.91 -10.18 9.05
C LEU A 180 10.62 -11.42 9.63
N GLY A 181 11.40 -11.24 10.70
CA GLY A 181 12.07 -12.31 11.43
C GLY A 181 11.10 -13.35 11.98
N THR A 182 9.90 -12.96 12.38
CA THR A 182 8.86 -13.86 12.91
C THR A 182 8.22 -14.75 11.84
N ARG A 183 8.33 -14.41 10.56
CA ARG A 183 7.74 -15.17 9.45
C ARG A 183 8.59 -16.38 9.11
N ALA A 184 8.02 -17.59 9.13
CA ALA A 184 8.73 -18.81 8.68
C ALA A 184 9.07 -18.72 7.18
N ARG A 185 8.13 -18.21 6.38
CA ARG A 185 8.29 -18.04 4.92
C ARG A 185 7.83 -16.65 4.52
N HIS A 186 8.56 -16.02 3.57
CA HIS A 186 8.19 -14.74 2.98
C HIS A 186 8.78 -14.64 1.57
N ARG A 187 7.93 -14.38 0.58
CA ARG A 187 8.29 -14.39 -0.85
C ARG A 187 9.44 -13.43 -1.17
N HIS A 188 9.41 -12.24 -0.60
CA HIS A 188 10.36 -11.16 -0.86
C HIS A 188 11.33 -10.91 0.31
N ARG A 189 11.62 -11.93 1.14
CA ARG A 189 12.45 -11.79 2.35
C ARG A 189 13.78 -11.07 2.10
N ARG A 190 14.50 -11.46 1.04
CA ARG A 190 15.79 -10.85 0.70
C ARG A 190 15.60 -9.39 0.28
N LEU A 191 14.65 -9.12 -0.63
CA LEU A 191 14.35 -7.78 -1.11
C LEU A 191 13.97 -6.83 0.04
N VAL A 192 13.07 -7.26 0.94
CA VAL A 192 12.66 -6.47 2.11
C VAL A 192 13.86 -6.14 3.00
N ARG A 193 14.73 -7.12 3.30
CA ARG A 193 15.94 -6.87 4.09
C ARG A 193 16.87 -5.87 3.42
N ASP A 194 17.14 -6.06 2.14
CA ASP A 194 18.04 -5.20 1.37
C ASP A 194 17.54 -3.76 1.36
N ILE A 195 16.22 -3.54 1.17
CA ILE A 195 15.62 -2.21 1.18
C ILE A 195 15.71 -1.57 2.57
N LEU A 196 15.36 -2.30 3.63
CA LEU A 196 15.32 -1.75 4.99
C LEU A 196 16.73 -1.45 5.52
N SER A 197 17.74 -2.25 5.17
CA SER A 197 19.14 -1.98 5.55
C SER A 197 19.66 -0.70 4.89
N ASP A 198 19.28 -0.43 3.66
CA ASP A 198 19.70 0.76 2.93
C ASP A 198 19.02 2.05 3.45
N VAL A 199 17.80 1.94 3.99
CA VAL A 199 17.08 3.08 4.62
C VAL A 199 17.75 3.53 5.93
N ASP A 200 18.32 2.61 6.69
CA ASP A 200 18.99 2.94 7.98
C ASP A 200 20.33 3.65 7.81
N GLU A 201 21.01 3.45 6.68
CA GLU A 201 22.29 4.13 6.40
C GLU A 201 22.13 5.61 6.02
N GLY A 202 20.89 6.14 6.04
CA GLY A 202 20.59 7.58 5.88
C GLY A 202 20.85 8.13 4.49
N SER A 203 21.04 7.28 3.50
CA SER A 203 21.35 7.67 2.13
C SER A 203 20.29 7.12 1.15
N GLU A 204 19.85 7.99 0.28
CA GLU A 204 19.08 7.75 -0.94
C GLU A 204 17.58 7.40 -0.75
N SER A 205 16.75 8.05 -1.52
CA SER A 205 15.35 7.70 -1.59
C SER A 205 15.22 6.27 -2.17
N PRO A 206 14.19 5.51 -1.79
CA PRO A 206 13.97 4.16 -2.33
C PRO A 206 13.87 4.12 -3.85
N LEU A 207 13.46 5.20 -4.47
CA LEU A 207 13.42 5.32 -5.91
C LEU A 207 14.84 5.45 -6.50
N GLU A 208 15.73 6.18 -5.83
CA GLU A 208 17.16 6.26 -6.17
C GLU A 208 17.84 4.90 -6.05
N LEU A 209 17.51 4.12 -5.03
CA LEU A 209 17.99 2.75 -4.86
C LEU A 209 17.45 1.81 -5.95
N SER A 210 16.16 1.92 -6.28
CA SER A 210 15.58 1.15 -7.38
C SER A 210 16.25 1.49 -8.70
N TYR A 211 16.49 2.77 -8.95
CA TYR A 211 17.23 3.21 -10.13
C TYR A 211 18.65 2.61 -10.18
N LEU A 212 19.39 2.64 -9.06
CA LEU A 212 20.72 2.06 -8.99
C LEU A 212 20.72 0.54 -9.25
N ARG A 213 19.77 -0.19 -8.67
CA ARG A 213 19.71 -1.66 -8.71
C ARG A 213 19.10 -2.21 -9.99
N GLU A 214 18.07 -1.54 -10.52
CA GLU A 214 17.29 -2.05 -11.65
C GLU A 214 17.67 -1.36 -12.98
N VAL A 215 18.19 -0.12 -12.94
CA VAL A 215 18.52 0.64 -14.13
C VAL A 215 20.04 0.72 -14.35
N GLU A 216 20.79 1.27 -13.40
CA GLU A 216 22.20 1.62 -13.59
C GLU A 216 23.10 0.38 -13.64
N ARG A 217 23.14 -0.40 -12.55
CA ARG A 217 24.06 -1.55 -12.43
C ARG A 217 23.80 -2.67 -13.43
N PRO A 218 22.55 -3.14 -13.61
CA PRO A 218 22.29 -4.29 -14.49
C PRO A 218 22.58 -4.00 -15.97
N HIS A 219 22.51 -2.71 -16.35
CA HIS A 219 22.68 -2.30 -17.73
C HIS A 219 24.07 -1.72 -18.03
N GLY A 220 24.97 -1.73 -17.04
CA GLY A 220 26.37 -1.29 -17.21
C GLY A 220 26.52 0.21 -17.48
N LEU A 221 25.55 1.01 -17.04
CA LEU A 221 25.66 2.46 -17.10
C LEU A 221 26.79 2.95 -16.18
N PRO A 222 27.38 4.13 -16.43
CA PRO A 222 28.36 4.69 -15.52
C PRO A 222 27.72 5.02 -14.18
N SER A 223 28.50 5.01 -13.11
CA SER A 223 27.99 5.38 -11.79
C SER A 223 27.67 6.87 -11.74
N GLY A 224 26.40 7.20 -11.58
CA GLY A 224 25.95 8.57 -11.39
C GLY A 224 26.21 9.06 -9.97
N ARG A 225 26.51 10.34 -9.80
CA ARG A 225 26.66 10.97 -8.49
C ARG A 225 25.27 11.24 -7.90
N ARG A 226 25.04 10.78 -6.67
CA ARG A 226 23.78 10.94 -5.93
C ARG A 226 23.71 12.28 -5.20
N GLN A 227 22.50 12.85 -5.07
CA GLN A 227 22.17 14.05 -4.27
C GLN A 227 23.20 15.18 -4.41
N ALA A 228 23.60 15.47 -5.62
CA ALA A 228 24.66 16.42 -5.88
C ALA A 228 24.16 17.86 -5.85
N SER A 229 24.53 18.63 -4.82
CA SER A 229 24.44 20.09 -4.86
C SER A 229 25.37 20.64 -5.94
N ARG A 230 24.86 21.48 -6.83
CA ARG A 230 25.64 22.01 -7.94
C ARG A 230 25.54 23.52 -8.09
N LEU A 231 26.68 24.12 -8.44
CA LEU A 231 26.77 25.47 -8.98
C LEU A 231 26.16 26.57 -8.09
N GLY A 232 26.15 26.40 -6.76
CA GLY A 232 25.54 27.38 -5.85
C GLY A 232 24.00 27.46 -5.97
N LEU A 233 23.37 26.51 -6.66
CA LEU A 233 21.93 26.36 -6.68
C LEU A 233 21.52 25.45 -5.51
N SER A 234 20.53 25.86 -4.75
CA SER A 234 20.02 25.18 -3.56
C SER A 234 19.23 23.88 -3.87
N HIS A 235 19.45 23.26 -5.02
CA HIS A 235 18.72 22.08 -5.46
C HIS A 235 19.68 20.93 -5.79
N LEU A 236 19.34 19.78 -5.25
CA LEU A 236 19.97 18.49 -5.49
C LEU A 236 19.26 17.81 -6.66
N SER A 237 19.97 17.36 -7.68
CA SER A 237 19.46 16.36 -8.61
C SER A 237 19.69 14.98 -8.02
N ASP A 238 18.73 14.06 -8.20
CA ASP A 238 18.81 12.74 -7.59
C ASP A 238 20.00 11.94 -8.13
N VAL A 239 20.23 11.98 -9.45
CA VAL A 239 21.38 11.34 -10.09
C VAL A 239 22.00 12.27 -11.12
N GLY A 240 23.30 12.49 -11.05
CA GLY A 240 24.04 13.32 -11.98
C GLY A 240 25.16 12.58 -12.69
N TYR A 241 25.15 12.60 -14.02
CA TYR A 241 26.23 12.14 -14.90
C TYR A 241 27.02 13.33 -15.42
N ASP A 242 27.89 13.90 -14.57
CA ASP A 242 28.52 15.20 -14.73
C ASP A 242 29.36 15.32 -16.00
N LEU A 243 30.14 14.27 -16.33
CA LEU A 243 31.00 14.23 -17.49
C LEU A 243 30.24 14.36 -18.82
N TRP A 244 28.93 14.01 -18.78
CA TRP A 244 28.07 14.02 -19.97
C TRP A 244 26.93 15.03 -19.84
N SER A 245 27.00 15.94 -18.86
CA SER A 245 25.98 16.97 -18.64
C SER A 245 24.54 16.42 -18.65
N LEU A 246 24.33 15.26 -18.03
CA LEU A 246 23.03 14.61 -17.91
C LEU A 246 22.64 14.55 -16.43
N LEU A 247 21.40 14.96 -16.16
CA LEU A 247 20.73 14.83 -14.86
C LEU A 247 19.55 13.86 -14.98
N VAL A 248 19.35 13.08 -13.94
CA VAL A 248 18.16 12.25 -13.79
C VAL A 248 17.46 12.69 -12.50
N GLU A 249 16.21 13.08 -12.63
CA GLU A 249 15.30 13.39 -11.54
C GLU A 249 14.32 12.23 -11.38
N LEU A 250 14.16 11.79 -10.15
CA LEU A 250 13.37 10.62 -9.77
C LEU A 250 12.18 11.10 -8.93
N ASP A 251 11.02 11.27 -9.58
CA ASP A 251 9.80 11.75 -8.93
C ASP A 251 9.08 10.59 -8.24
N GLY A 252 9.23 10.50 -6.91
CA GLY A 252 8.56 9.50 -6.08
C GLY A 252 7.08 9.80 -5.79
N ARG A 253 6.55 10.90 -6.32
CA ARG A 253 5.17 11.36 -6.05
C ARG A 253 4.32 11.28 -7.31
N ASP A 254 3.46 10.29 -7.38
CA ASP A 254 2.30 10.35 -8.26
C ASP A 254 1.34 11.45 -7.74
N GLY A 255 1.32 12.59 -8.44
CA GLY A 255 0.22 13.51 -8.45
C GLY A 255 0.01 14.44 -7.25
N HIS A 256 0.82 15.47 -7.08
CA HIS A 256 0.32 16.77 -6.61
C HIS A 256 0.94 17.89 -7.42
N ILE A 257 0.14 18.35 -8.35
CA ILE A 257 0.44 19.31 -9.40
C ILE A 257 -0.18 20.62 -8.95
N GLU A 258 0.54 21.58 -8.43
CA GLU A 258 0.20 22.99 -8.76
C GLU A 258 1.18 24.01 -8.15
N GLU A 259 1.68 23.82 -6.93
CA GLU A 259 2.53 24.83 -6.30
C GLU A 259 4.04 24.76 -6.66
N GLY A 260 4.51 23.67 -7.23
CA GLY A 260 5.92 23.46 -7.66
C GLY A 260 6.27 24.03 -9.04
N ARG A 261 5.31 24.21 -9.94
CA ARG A 261 5.54 24.50 -11.37
C ARG A 261 6.37 25.76 -11.68
N PHE A 262 6.31 26.80 -10.86
CA PHE A 262 7.06 28.02 -11.13
C PHE A 262 8.54 27.93 -10.73
N ARG A 263 8.84 27.18 -9.67
CA ARG A 263 10.22 26.95 -9.23
C ARG A 263 10.94 25.98 -10.17
N ASP A 264 10.24 24.97 -10.65
CA ASP A 264 10.76 23.96 -11.57
C ASP A 264 11.18 24.56 -12.92
N ARG A 265 10.38 25.47 -13.49
CA ARG A 265 10.73 26.13 -14.77
C ARG A 265 12.00 26.98 -14.67
N ARG A 266 12.21 27.71 -13.58
CA ARG A 266 13.45 28.50 -13.38
C ARG A 266 14.67 27.59 -13.26
N ARG A 267 14.49 26.46 -12.60
CA ARG A 267 15.54 25.45 -12.44
C ARG A 267 15.90 24.82 -13.78
N ASP A 268 14.91 24.36 -14.53
CA ASP A 268 15.09 23.76 -15.84
C ASP A 268 15.81 24.72 -16.80
N ASN A 269 15.40 25.98 -16.83
CA ASN A 269 16.06 27.00 -17.62
C ASN A 269 17.53 27.23 -17.19
N ALA A 270 17.82 27.20 -15.89
CA ALA A 270 19.18 27.36 -15.38
C ALA A 270 20.11 26.19 -15.76
N PHE A 271 19.57 24.97 -15.81
CA PHE A 271 20.31 23.80 -16.29
C PHE A 271 20.47 23.80 -17.82
N ALA A 272 19.41 24.15 -18.55
CA ALA A 272 19.45 24.27 -20.00
C ALA A 272 20.48 25.32 -20.49
N LEU A 273 20.58 26.47 -19.81
CA LEU A 273 21.59 27.49 -20.10
C LEU A 273 23.04 27.02 -19.88
N ARG A 274 23.25 25.92 -19.22
CA ARG A 274 24.55 25.27 -18.97
C ARG A 274 24.73 23.97 -19.74
N ASP A 275 23.88 23.75 -20.75
CA ASP A 275 23.85 22.54 -21.60
C ASP A 275 23.60 21.23 -20.82
N PHE A 276 22.97 21.29 -19.67
CA PHE A 276 22.50 20.09 -18.99
C PHE A 276 21.14 19.65 -19.53
N LEU A 277 21.05 18.37 -19.89
CA LEU A 277 19.79 17.71 -20.17
C LEU A 277 19.27 17.05 -18.90
N THR A 278 17.98 17.18 -18.61
CA THR A 278 17.32 16.51 -17.49
C THR A 278 16.33 15.49 -18.02
N LEU A 279 16.49 14.23 -17.59
CA LEU A 279 15.48 13.20 -17.75
C LEU A 279 14.70 13.06 -16.43
N ARG A 280 13.40 12.89 -16.52
CA ARG A 280 12.53 12.70 -15.36
C ARG A 280 11.82 11.38 -15.45
N PHE A 281 11.85 10.61 -14.35
CA PHE A 281 11.22 9.30 -14.26
C PHE A 281 10.41 9.19 -12.97
N GLY A 282 9.17 8.75 -13.11
CA GLY A 282 8.30 8.45 -11.99
C GLY A 282 8.58 7.07 -11.40
N TRP A 283 7.87 6.78 -10.31
CA TRP A 283 7.95 5.48 -9.64
C TRP A 283 7.68 4.30 -10.59
N HIS A 284 6.57 4.36 -11.34
CA HIS A 284 6.20 3.30 -12.29
C HIS A 284 7.21 3.13 -13.42
N ASP A 285 7.82 4.21 -13.87
CA ASP A 285 8.84 4.13 -14.92
C ASP A 285 10.01 3.26 -14.45
N VAL A 286 10.54 3.53 -13.25
CA VAL A 286 11.72 2.86 -12.71
C VAL A 286 11.41 1.41 -12.30
N THR A 287 10.21 1.13 -11.79
CA THR A 287 9.86 -0.22 -11.29
C THR A 287 9.34 -1.16 -12.36
N ASP A 288 8.52 -0.65 -13.27
CA ASP A 288 7.85 -1.47 -14.28
C ASP A 288 8.67 -1.59 -15.57
N ASN A 289 9.36 -0.50 -15.95
CA ASN A 289 10.07 -0.39 -17.21
C ASN A 289 11.58 -0.01 -17.07
N PRO A 290 12.34 -0.61 -16.12
CA PRO A 290 13.73 -0.20 -15.85
C PRO A 290 14.66 -0.36 -17.07
N CYS A 291 14.38 -1.34 -17.95
CA CYS A 291 15.18 -1.57 -19.15
C CYS A 291 14.99 -0.46 -20.20
N VAL A 292 13.78 0.08 -20.33
CA VAL A 292 13.49 1.22 -21.22
C VAL A 292 14.22 2.46 -20.72
N ILE A 293 14.15 2.74 -19.42
CA ILE A 293 14.85 3.87 -18.81
C ILE A 293 16.37 3.73 -19.00
N ALA A 294 16.92 2.55 -18.74
CA ALA A 294 18.33 2.29 -18.91
C ALA A 294 18.78 2.55 -20.37
N TRP A 295 17.95 2.16 -21.33
CA TRP A 295 18.19 2.44 -22.74
C TRP A 295 18.16 3.92 -23.05
N GLN A 296 17.14 4.66 -22.59
CA GLN A 296 17.02 6.11 -22.80
C GLN A 296 18.22 6.86 -22.22
N VAL A 297 18.63 6.52 -20.99
CA VAL A 297 19.82 7.08 -20.36
C VAL A 297 21.08 6.76 -21.16
N ALA A 298 21.26 5.51 -21.60
CA ALA A 298 22.41 5.11 -22.41
C ALA A 298 22.49 5.87 -23.73
N MET A 299 21.36 6.05 -24.41
CA MET A 299 21.29 6.82 -25.65
C MET A 299 21.76 8.27 -25.49
N VAL A 300 21.29 8.94 -24.43
CA VAL A 300 21.71 10.32 -24.13
C VAL A 300 23.19 10.35 -23.74
N LEU A 301 23.67 9.45 -22.92
CA LEU A 301 25.09 9.36 -22.54
C LEU A 301 25.98 9.14 -23.76
N THR A 302 25.60 8.24 -24.68
CA THR A 302 26.32 7.96 -25.90
C THR A 302 26.35 9.18 -26.83
N ALA A 303 25.22 9.84 -27.02
CA ALA A 303 25.13 11.08 -27.79
C ALA A 303 26.03 12.20 -27.21
N ARG A 304 26.34 12.14 -25.92
CA ARG A 304 27.19 13.08 -25.19
C ARG A 304 28.62 12.58 -24.96
N GLY A 305 29.03 11.53 -25.69
CA GLY A 305 30.42 11.06 -25.70
C GLY A 305 30.78 9.97 -24.71
N TRP A 306 29.80 9.31 -24.09
CA TRP A 306 30.07 8.10 -23.31
C TRP A 306 30.52 6.96 -24.25
N THR A 307 31.71 6.43 -23.97
CA THR A 307 32.33 5.36 -24.75
C THR A 307 32.04 3.94 -24.21
N GLY A 308 31.32 3.81 -23.11
CA GLY A 308 30.87 2.52 -22.59
C GLY A 308 29.79 1.91 -23.49
N SER A 309 29.35 0.72 -23.10
CA SER A 309 28.31 -0.02 -23.84
C SER A 309 27.15 -0.38 -22.95
N PHE A 310 25.94 -0.17 -23.44
CA PHE A 310 24.73 -0.68 -22.84
C PHE A 310 24.76 -2.21 -22.79
N ARG A 311 24.44 -2.79 -21.62
CA ARG A 311 24.34 -4.24 -21.42
C ARG A 311 22.91 -4.63 -21.20
N ARG A 312 22.46 -5.67 -21.86
CA ARG A 312 21.16 -6.27 -21.55
C ARG A 312 21.23 -7.03 -20.24
N CYS A 313 20.36 -6.68 -19.30
CA CYS A 313 20.18 -7.43 -18.07
C CYS A 313 19.49 -8.79 -18.34
N PRO A 314 19.43 -9.72 -17.38
CA PRO A 314 18.72 -11.00 -17.56
C PRO A 314 17.27 -10.85 -18.01
N ARG A 315 16.57 -9.77 -17.54
CA ARG A 315 15.18 -9.49 -17.90
C ARG A 315 15.00 -9.13 -19.37
N CYS A 316 15.78 -8.19 -19.90
CA CYS A 316 15.67 -7.77 -21.30
C CYS A 316 16.47 -8.63 -22.27
N ARG A 317 17.39 -9.46 -21.78
CA ARG A 317 18.10 -10.44 -22.62
C ARG A 317 17.18 -11.57 -23.11
N ALA A 318 16.11 -11.86 -22.38
CA ALA A 318 15.11 -12.84 -22.76
C ALA A 318 14.20 -12.37 -23.90
N LEU A 319 14.21 -11.07 -24.25
CA LEU A 319 13.45 -10.52 -25.36
C LEU A 319 14.20 -10.66 -26.68
N ALA A 320 13.47 -10.92 -27.77
CA ALA A 320 14.03 -10.81 -29.10
C ALA A 320 14.48 -9.37 -29.38
N ASP A 321 15.44 -9.19 -30.30
CA ASP A 321 15.98 -7.84 -30.61
C ASP A 321 14.91 -6.89 -31.13
N SER A 322 13.98 -7.39 -31.96
CA SER A 322 12.85 -6.62 -32.47
C SER A 322 11.91 -6.14 -31.36
N ASP A 323 11.63 -7.02 -30.39
CA ASP A 323 10.72 -6.73 -29.28
C ASP A 323 11.35 -5.75 -28.29
N PHE A 324 12.67 -5.90 -28.07
CA PHE A 324 13.42 -4.95 -27.24
C PHE A 324 13.43 -3.56 -27.85
N VAL A 325 13.72 -3.44 -29.16
CA VAL A 325 13.71 -2.15 -29.87
C VAL A 325 12.30 -1.54 -29.85
N ALA A 326 11.26 -2.33 -30.10
CA ALA A 326 9.87 -1.85 -30.06
C ALA A 326 9.46 -1.36 -28.66
N MET A 327 9.97 -2.00 -27.59
CA MET A 327 9.72 -1.56 -26.21
C MET A 327 10.41 -0.23 -25.89
N CYS A 328 11.56 0.05 -26.52
CA CYS A 328 12.39 1.23 -26.28
C CYS A 328 12.09 2.42 -27.23
N SER A 329 11.28 2.20 -28.25
CA SER A 329 10.85 3.21 -29.23
C SER A 329 9.56 3.89 -28.77
#